data_59cb862d76b3dd31edbe4eaaf1f981cf
#
_entry.id   59cb862d76b3dd31edbe4eaaf1f981cf
#
_cell.length_a   1.000
_cell.length_b   1.000
_cell.length_c   1.000
_cell.angle_alpha   90.00
_cell.angle_beta   90.00
_cell.angle_gamma   90.00
#
_symmetry.space_group_name_H-M   'P 1'
#
loop_
_entity.id
_entity.type
_entity.pdbx_description
1 polymer ?
#
loop_
_entity_poly.entity_id
_entity_poly.type
_entity_poly.pdbx_seq_one_letter_code
_entity_poly.pdbx_strand_id
1 'polypeptide(L)'
;MHMKSILSSVAVTLALAVASTPAMPAAEPDPLDVLVGNNPDFAQGKRAVEARDWKAAIMWLTAADKRAGRNADIQNYLGFAYRNDGQLDASFKHYEQALKIDPRHRGAHEYIGEAYLLTRNPAKAEEHLAALKRVCPAFCEEYDDLNKKIADYRARNK
;
A
#
# COMPACT_ATOMS: atom_id res chain seq x y z
N MET A 1 55.48 33.71 -59.53
CA MET A 1 54.22 34.18 -58.94
C MET A 1 53.71 33.09 -57.99
N HIS A 2 53.86 33.31 -56.68
CA HIS A 2 53.55 32.30 -55.66
C HIS A 2 52.28 32.72 -54.99
N MET A 3 51.26 31.94 -55.10
CA MET A 3 49.98 32.14 -54.42
C MET A 3 49.93 31.20 -53.19
N LYS A 4 50.03 31.79 -51.99
CA LYS A 4 49.94 31.06 -50.72
C LYS A 4 48.46 30.91 -50.36
N SER A 5 48.03 29.65 -50.29
CA SER A 5 46.73 29.29 -49.80
C SER A 5 46.73 29.29 -48.26
N ILE A 6 45.82 30.05 -47.66
CA ILE A 6 45.64 30.09 -46.21
C ILE A 6 44.44 29.19 -45.89
N LEU A 7 44.71 28.02 -45.27
CA LEU A 7 43.68 27.16 -44.70
C LEU A 7 43.29 27.73 -43.31
N SER A 8 42.07 28.23 -43.24
CA SER A 8 41.47 28.64 -41.96
C SER A 8 40.77 27.42 -41.31
N SER A 9 41.36 26.94 -40.22
CA SER A 9 40.74 25.90 -39.39
C SER A 9 39.63 26.50 -38.51
N VAL A 10 38.39 26.17 -38.81
CA VAL A 10 37.28 26.48 -37.92
C VAL A 10 37.13 25.35 -36.89
N ALA A 11 37.48 25.64 -35.64
CA ALA A 11 37.25 24.74 -34.53
C ALA A 11 35.79 24.88 -34.10
N VAL A 12 35.01 23.82 -34.34
CA VAL A 12 33.62 23.74 -33.82
C VAL A 12 33.69 23.17 -32.40
N THR A 13 33.50 24.04 -31.40
CA THR A 13 33.35 23.61 -30.02
C THR A 13 31.89 23.17 -29.77
N LEU A 14 31.71 21.87 -29.63
CA LEU A 14 30.45 21.25 -29.27
C LEU A 14 30.24 21.44 -27.76
N ALA A 15 29.38 22.39 -27.36
CA ALA A 15 28.97 22.58 -25.98
C ALA A 15 27.91 21.52 -25.62
N LEU A 16 28.27 20.52 -24.80
CA LEU A 16 27.28 19.64 -24.17
C LEU A 16 26.45 20.43 -23.15
N ALA A 17 25.23 20.76 -23.49
CA ALA A 17 24.26 21.27 -22.53
C ALA A 17 23.80 20.08 -21.64
N VAL A 18 24.26 20.04 -20.40
CA VAL A 18 23.73 19.14 -19.37
C VAL A 18 22.36 19.69 -18.97
N ALA A 19 21.31 19.07 -19.50
CA ALA A 19 19.95 19.37 -19.08
C ALA A 19 19.75 18.87 -17.64
N SER A 20 19.79 19.80 -16.69
CA SER A 20 19.37 19.55 -15.31
C SER A 20 17.87 19.26 -15.32
N THR A 21 17.46 18.02 -15.08
CA THR A 21 16.06 17.71 -14.83
C THR A 21 15.63 18.41 -13.54
N PRO A 22 14.55 19.21 -13.55
CA PRO A 22 14.05 19.79 -12.31
C PRO A 22 13.63 18.63 -11.39
N ALA A 23 14.18 18.62 -10.17
CA ALA A 23 13.70 17.74 -9.12
C ALA A 23 12.20 18.03 -8.91
N MET A 24 11.34 17.01 -9.06
CA MET A 24 9.93 17.16 -8.71
C MET A 24 9.85 17.58 -7.24
N PRO A 25 9.09 18.63 -6.91
CA PRO A 25 8.88 18.98 -5.51
C PRO A 25 8.24 17.77 -4.82
N ALA A 26 8.74 17.41 -3.63
CA ALA A 26 8.11 16.42 -2.78
C ALA A 26 6.64 16.83 -2.60
N ALA A 27 5.72 15.90 -2.89
CA ALA A 27 4.29 16.16 -2.74
C ALA A 27 4.02 16.66 -1.32
N GLU A 28 3.35 17.81 -1.19
CA GLU A 28 2.93 18.34 0.09
C GLU A 28 2.00 17.32 0.77
N PRO A 29 2.09 17.11 2.10
CA PRO A 29 1.21 16.17 2.80
C PRO A 29 -0.25 16.61 2.63
N ASP A 30 -1.14 15.64 2.37
CA ASP A 30 -2.59 15.88 2.29
C ASP A 30 -3.07 16.58 3.58
N PRO A 31 -3.88 17.66 3.49
CA PRO A 31 -4.45 18.31 4.66
C PRO A 31 -5.19 17.36 5.62
N LEU A 32 -5.73 16.23 5.13
CA LEU A 32 -6.32 15.17 5.95
C LEU A 32 -5.28 14.41 6.77
N ASP A 33 -4.05 14.25 6.28
CA ASP A 33 -2.95 13.64 7.05
C ASP A 33 -2.53 14.51 8.26
N VAL A 34 -2.78 15.80 8.19
CA VAL A 34 -2.53 16.76 9.30
C VAL A 34 -3.60 16.63 10.39
N LEU A 35 -4.84 16.25 10.04
CA LEU A 35 -5.97 16.15 10.97
C LEU A 35 -6.03 14.79 11.70
N VAL A 36 -5.44 13.74 11.15
CA VAL A 36 -5.46 12.36 11.73
C VAL A 36 -4.17 12.08 12.54
N GLY A 37 -3.55 13.10 13.13
CA GLY A 37 -2.35 12.94 13.97
C GLY A 37 -1.12 12.54 13.15
N ASN A 38 -0.48 13.56 12.65
CA ASN A 38 0.80 13.66 11.95
C ASN A 38 1.78 12.49 12.15
N ASN A 39 1.48 11.33 11.54
CA ASN A 39 2.41 10.21 11.47
C ASN A 39 3.01 10.11 10.05
N PRO A 40 4.15 10.78 9.79
CA PRO A 40 4.75 10.81 8.46
C PRO A 40 5.15 9.41 7.96
N ASP A 41 5.48 8.51 8.88
CA ASP A 41 5.85 7.13 8.53
C ASP A 41 4.62 6.36 8.01
N PHE A 42 3.42 6.64 8.56
CA PHE A 42 2.17 6.05 8.06
C PHE A 42 1.85 6.52 6.63
N ALA A 43 2.02 7.82 6.37
CA ALA A 43 1.85 8.36 5.03
C ALA A 43 2.82 7.71 4.02
N GLN A 44 4.11 7.54 4.39
CA GLN A 44 5.06 6.82 3.54
C GLN A 44 4.68 5.36 3.35
N GLY A 45 4.21 4.69 4.40
CA GLY A 45 3.73 3.32 4.33
C GLY A 45 2.57 3.15 3.35
N LYS A 46 1.58 4.04 3.37
CA LYS A 46 0.47 4.04 2.41
C LYS A 46 0.96 4.22 0.96
N ARG A 47 1.85 5.17 0.70
CA ARG A 47 2.46 5.37 -0.63
C ARG A 47 3.20 4.13 -1.12
N ALA A 48 3.94 3.46 -0.24
CA ALA A 48 4.63 2.21 -0.58
C ALA A 48 3.64 1.08 -0.91
N VAL A 49 2.49 1.00 -0.21
CA VAL A 49 1.40 0.08 -0.53
C VAL A 49 0.83 0.36 -1.92
N GLU A 50 0.56 1.61 -2.25
CA GLU A 50 0.08 2.05 -3.58
C GLU A 50 1.07 1.70 -4.69
N ALA A 51 2.38 1.87 -4.41
CA ALA A 51 3.47 1.48 -5.30
C ALA A 51 3.72 -0.03 -5.36
N ARG A 52 3.02 -0.83 -4.54
CA ARG A 52 3.23 -2.28 -4.35
C ARG A 52 4.65 -2.65 -3.92
N ASP A 53 5.36 -1.72 -3.28
CA ASP A 53 6.64 -1.99 -2.63
C ASP A 53 6.38 -2.49 -1.21
N TRP A 54 6.11 -3.81 -1.11
CA TRP A 54 5.68 -4.42 0.14
C TRP A 54 6.76 -4.35 1.22
N LYS A 55 8.03 -4.41 0.86
CA LYS A 55 9.14 -4.30 1.82
C LYS A 55 9.26 -2.89 2.38
N ALA A 56 9.20 -1.88 1.54
CA ALA A 56 9.16 -0.49 1.98
C ALA A 56 7.89 -0.21 2.80
N ALA A 57 6.74 -0.74 2.38
CA ALA A 57 5.49 -0.61 3.13
C ALA A 57 5.63 -1.18 4.55
N ILE A 58 6.12 -2.41 4.69
CA ILE A 58 6.34 -3.05 6.00
C ILE A 58 7.30 -2.22 6.86
N MET A 59 8.39 -1.72 6.28
CA MET A 59 9.37 -0.89 6.99
C MET A 59 8.73 0.39 7.54
N TRP A 60 8.05 1.15 6.70
CA TRP A 60 7.44 2.43 7.08
C TRP A 60 6.27 2.24 8.04
N LEU A 61 5.40 1.25 7.80
CA LEU A 61 4.27 0.96 8.66
C LEU A 61 4.72 0.45 10.04
N THR A 62 5.82 -0.30 10.11
CA THR A 62 6.41 -0.71 11.40
C THR A 62 6.97 0.49 12.16
N ALA A 63 7.58 1.46 11.48
CA ALA A 63 8.03 2.72 12.10
C ALA A 63 6.82 3.52 12.59
N ALA A 64 5.74 3.59 11.79
CA ALA A 64 4.49 4.24 12.14
C ALA A 64 3.85 3.63 13.40
N ASP A 65 3.82 2.29 13.50
CA ASP A 65 3.26 1.58 14.65
C ASP A 65 4.01 1.88 15.95
N LYS A 66 5.33 1.88 15.90
CA LYS A 66 6.18 2.25 17.06
C LYS A 66 5.92 3.68 17.55
N ARG A 67 5.55 4.59 16.66
CA ARG A 67 5.32 6.00 16.96
C ARG A 67 3.89 6.28 17.42
N ALA A 68 2.90 5.65 16.78
CA ALA A 68 1.49 5.93 17.00
C ALA A 68 0.86 5.15 18.17
N GLY A 69 1.52 4.09 18.66
CA GLY A 69 0.92 3.18 19.63
C GLY A 69 -0.21 2.35 18.99
N ARG A 70 -1.30 2.13 19.75
CA ARG A 70 -2.42 1.27 19.30
C ARG A 70 -3.29 1.98 18.23
N ASN A 71 -3.07 1.63 16.97
CA ASN A 71 -3.83 2.16 15.84
C ASN A 71 -4.28 1.01 14.93
N ALA A 72 -5.61 0.86 14.73
CA ALA A 72 -6.18 -0.23 13.95
C ALA A 72 -5.86 -0.14 12.46
N ASP A 73 -5.83 1.08 11.90
CA ASP A 73 -5.50 1.29 10.49
C ASP A 73 -4.07 0.86 10.19
N ILE A 74 -3.11 1.26 11.03
CA ILE A 74 -1.70 0.87 10.86
C ILE A 74 -1.57 -0.66 10.90
N GLN A 75 -2.24 -1.31 11.85
CA GLN A 75 -2.24 -2.77 11.94
C GLN A 75 -2.88 -3.41 10.71
N ASN A 76 -3.98 -2.87 10.20
CA ASN A 76 -4.62 -3.33 8.98
C ASN A 76 -3.71 -3.20 7.76
N TYR A 77 -3.03 -2.06 7.60
CA TYR A 77 -2.07 -1.85 6.49
C TYR A 77 -0.85 -2.76 6.61
N LEU A 78 -0.34 -3.03 7.83
CA LEU A 78 0.71 -4.03 8.05
C LEU A 78 0.25 -5.42 7.63
N GLY A 79 -0.94 -5.83 8.04
CA GLY A 79 -1.54 -7.10 7.62
C GLY A 79 -1.64 -7.21 6.10
N PHE A 80 -2.07 -6.14 5.43
CA PHE A 80 -2.16 -6.08 3.97
C PHE A 80 -0.79 -6.19 3.29
N ALA A 81 0.21 -5.45 3.77
CA ALA A 81 1.56 -5.48 3.21
C ALA A 81 2.21 -6.87 3.39
N TYR A 82 2.12 -7.46 4.59
CA TYR A 82 2.62 -8.82 4.85
C TYR A 82 1.93 -9.89 4.00
N ARG A 83 0.60 -9.80 3.82
CA ARG A 83 -0.12 -10.73 2.95
C ARG A 83 0.40 -10.67 1.52
N ASN A 84 0.60 -9.48 0.99
CA ASN A 84 1.06 -9.30 -0.39
C ASN A 84 2.55 -9.62 -0.57
N ASP A 85 3.36 -9.55 0.52
CA ASP A 85 4.75 -10.04 0.54
C ASP A 85 4.85 -11.56 0.76
N GLY A 86 3.71 -12.27 0.85
CA GLY A 86 3.65 -13.73 1.02
C GLY A 86 3.83 -14.21 2.47
N GLN A 87 3.92 -13.31 3.44
CA GLN A 87 4.12 -13.61 4.86
C GLN A 87 2.79 -13.75 5.60
N LEU A 88 2.02 -14.80 5.31
CA LEU A 88 0.64 -14.96 5.78
C LEU A 88 0.51 -15.02 7.31
N ASP A 89 1.44 -15.68 8.01
CA ASP A 89 1.39 -15.75 9.48
C ASP A 89 1.52 -14.37 10.14
N ALA A 90 2.41 -13.53 9.62
CA ALA A 90 2.56 -12.16 10.09
C ALA A 90 1.30 -11.33 9.75
N SER A 91 0.76 -11.52 8.55
CA SER A 91 -0.47 -10.87 8.09
C SER A 91 -1.64 -11.14 9.04
N PHE A 92 -1.89 -12.42 9.39
CA PHE A 92 -2.95 -12.77 10.34
C PHE A 92 -2.78 -12.08 11.69
N LYS A 93 -1.57 -12.09 12.26
CA LYS A 93 -1.29 -11.43 13.54
C LYS A 93 -1.66 -9.94 13.52
N HIS A 94 -1.33 -9.26 12.43
CA HIS A 94 -1.62 -7.83 12.31
C HIS A 94 -3.11 -7.56 12.10
N TYR A 95 -3.83 -8.34 11.28
CA TYR A 95 -5.28 -8.19 11.15
C TYR A 95 -6.01 -8.49 12.45
N GLU A 96 -5.62 -9.55 13.16
CA GLU A 96 -6.18 -9.85 14.48
C GLU A 96 -5.91 -8.71 15.48
N GLN A 97 -4.73 -8.10 15.42
CA GLN A 97 -4.41 -6.95 16.24
C GLN A 97 -5.26 -5.73 15.87
N ALA A 98 -5.52 -5.47 14.58
CA ALA A 98 -6.44 -4.44 14.14
C ALA A 98 -7.84 -4.66 14.73
N LEU A 99 -8.36 -5.89 14.66
CA LEU A 99 -9.67 -6.25 15.20
C LEU A 99 -9.74 -6.28 16.73
N LYS A 100 -8.63 -6.46 17.43
CA LYS A 100 -8.55 -6.27 18.90
C LYS A 100 -8.62 -4.79 19.30
N ILE A 101 -8.10 -3.90 18.46
CA ILE A 101 -8.13 -2.45 18.68
C ILE A 101 -9.52 -1.90 18.31
N ASP A 102 -10.00 -2.24 17.13
CA ASP A 102 -11.34 -1.89 16.63
C ASP A 102 -12.06 -3.12 16.08
N PRO A 103 -12.96 -3.75 16.88
CA PRO A 103 -13.74 -4.91 16.43
C PRO A 103 -14.73 -4.61 15.28
N ARG A 104 -14.87 -3.35 14.89
CA ARG A 104 -15.73 -2.92 13.78
C ARG A 104 -14.96 -2.48 12.56
N HIS A 105 -13.65 -2.66 12.53
CA HIS A 105 -12.78 -2.24 11.45
C HIS A 105 -13.09 -3.03 10.17
N ARG A 106 -13.82 -2.40 9.24
CA ARG A 106 -14.33 -3.06 8.03
C ARG A 106 -13.22 -3.64 7.14
N GLY A 107 -12.20 -2.83 6.81
CA GLY A 107 -11.08 -3.31 6.00
C GLY A 107 -10.30 -4.48 6.63
N ALA A 108 -10.19 -4.54 7.97
CA ALA A 108 -9.55 -5.68 8.62
C ALA A 108 -10.40 -6.96 8.51
N HIS A 109 -11.73 -6.87 8.62
CA HIS A 109 -12.62 -8.01 8.37
C HIS A 109 -12.55 -8.47 6.91
N GLU A 110 -12.55 -7.56 5.95
CA GLU A 110 -12.40 -7.90 4.54
C GLU A 110 -11.08 -8.63 4.28
N TYR A 111 -9.96 -8.02 4.64
CA TYR A 111 -8.65 -8.52 4.26
C TYR A 111 -8.23 -9.79 4.99
N ILE A 112 -8.63 -9.98 6.26
CA ILE A 112 -8.40 -11.25 6.95
C ILE A 112 -9.28 -12.37 6.35
N GLY A 113 -10.50 -12.03 5.92
CA GLY A 113 -11.38 -12.96 5.18
C GLY A 113 -10.72 -13.42 3.88
N GLU A 114 -10.12 -12.50 3.11
CA GLU A 114 -9.36 -12.85 1.92
C GLU A 114 -8.13 -13.73 2.24
N ALA A 115 -7.41 -13.42 3.34
CA ALA A 115 -6.27 -14.23 3.75
C ALA A 115 -6.70 -15.67 4.10
N TYR A 116 -7.88 -15.86 4.68
CA TYR A 116 -8.44 -17.19 4.92
C TYR A 116 -8.76 -17.95 3.62
N LEU A 117 -9.18 -17.29 2.56
CA LEU A 117 -9.35 -17.93 1.26
C LEU A 117 -8.01 -18.41 0.67
N LEU A 118 -6.93 -17.64 0.85
CA LEU A 118 -5.58 -18.04 0.44
C LEU A 118 -5.10 -19.30 1.19
N THR A 119 -5.49 -19.46 2.44
CA THR A 119 -5.16 -20.64 3.26
C THR A 119 -6.20 -21.76 3.17
N ARG A 120 -7.11 -21.69 2.18
CA ARG A 120 -8.16 -22.69 1.93
C ARG A 120 -9.12 -22.90 3.10
N ASN A 121 -9.41 -21.83 3.83
CA ASN A 121 -10.37 -21.85 4.93
C ASN A 121 -11.57 -20.91 4.64
N PRO A 122 -12.46 -21.27 3.69
CA PRO A 122 -13.60 -20.41 3.33
C PRO A 122 -14.60 -20.23 4.49
N ALA A 123 -14.68 -21.19 5.42
CA ALA A 123 -15.57 -21.08 6.58
C ALA A 123 -15.19 -19.87 7.45
N LYS A 124 -13.89 -19.65 7.68
CA LYS A 124 -13.40 -18.46 8.39
C LYS A 124 -13.65 -17.17 7.61
N ALA A 125 -13.49 -17.19 6.29
CA ALA A 125 -13.82 -16.03 5.46
C ALA A 125 -15.30 -15.65 5.60
N GLU A 126 -16.21 -16.62 5.67
CA GLU A 126 -17.65 -16.40 5.89
C GLU A 126 -17.98 -15.84 7.28
N GLU A 127 -17.23 -16.22 8.32
CA GLU A 127 -17.37 -15.60 9.65
C GLU A 127 -17.10 -14.09 9.59
N HIS A 128 -16.04 -13.68 8.84
CA HIS A 128 -15.72 -12.27 8.64
C HIS A 128 -16.71 -11.56 7.73
N LEU A 129 -17.25 -12.21 6.70
CA LEU A 129 -18.34 -11.68 5.90
C LEU A 129 -19.60 -11.42 6.76
N ALA A 130 -19.93 -12.36 7.66
CA ALA A 130 -21.03 -12.17 8.61
C ALA A 130 -20.77 -11.03 9.61
N ALA A 131 -19.52 -10.81 10.00
CA ALA A 131 -19.13 -9.65 10.80
C ALA A 131 -19.33 -8.35 10.02
N LEU A 132 -18.89 -8.27 8.77
CA LEU A 132 -19.10 -7.12 7.89
C LEU A 132 -20.59 -6.80 7.75
N LYS A 133 -21.44 -7.79 7.56
CA LYS A 133 -22.90 -7.59 7.47
C LYS A 133 -23.49 -6.91 8.73
N ARG A 134 -22.88 -7.12 9.91
CA ARG A 134 -23.35 -6.50 11.17
C ARG A 134 -22.82 -5.08 11.36
N VAL A 135 -21.64 -4.76 10.82
CA VAL A 135 -21.00 -3.45 11.04
C VAL A 135 -21.21 -2.48 9.89
N CYS A 136 -21.56 -2.98 8.71
CA CYS A 136 -21.84 -2.18 7.54
C CYS A 136 -23.26 -1.58 7.57
N PRO A 137 -23.43 -0.31 7.22
CA PRO A 137 -24.73 0.25 6.84
C PRO A 137 -25.21 -0.36 5.50
N ALA A 138 -26.27 0.18 4.91
CA ALA A 138 -26.95 -0.39 3.75
C ALA A 138 -26.06 -0.71 2.53
N PHE A 139 -24.94 0.01 2.36
CA PHE A 139 -23.96 -0.21 1.26
C PHE A 139 -22.55 -0.21 1.86
N CYS A 140 -21.78 -1.26 1.54
CA CYS A 140 -20.46 -1.46 2.10
C CYS A 140 -19.59 -2.22 1.10
N GLU A 141 -18.63 -1.51 0.54
CA GLU A 141 -17.71 -2.05 -0.47
C GLU A 141 -16.98 -3.28 0.07
N GLU A 142 -16.51 -3.21 1.31
CA GLU A 142 -15.77 -4.30 1.95
C GLU A 142 -16.59 -5.59 2.08
N TYR A 143 -17.92 -5.46 2.29
CA TYR A 143 -18.82 -6.62 2.29
C TYR A 143 -18.99 -7.21 0.89
N ASP A 144 -19.23 -6.36 -0.10
CA ASP A 144 -19.48 -6.79 -1.48
C ASP A 144 -18.23 -7.45 -2.08
N ASP A 145 -17.04 -6.88 -1.81
CA ASP A 145 -15.77 -7.41 -2.28
C ASP A 145 -15.46 -8.78 -1.66
N LEU A 146 -15.57 -8.93 -0.33
CA LEU A 146 -15.33 -10.22 0.30
C LEU A 146 -16.37 -11.26 -0.14
N ASN A 147 -17.65 -10.90 -0.25
CA ASN A 147 -18.71 -11.79 -0.73
C ASN A 147 -18.42 -12.30 -2.13
N LYS A 148 -18.02 -11.41 -3.04
CA LYS A 148 -17.61 -11.77 -4.39
C LYS A 148 -16.41 -12.73 -4.38
N LYS A 149 -15.38 -12.45 -3.58
CA LYS A 149 -14.17 -13.30 -3.49
C LYS A 149 -14.48 -14.70 -2.94
N ILE A 150 -15.40 -14.82 -1.98
CA ILE A 150 -15.89 -16.12 -1.48
C ILE A 150 -16.63 -16.88 -2.59
N ALA A 151 -17.50 -16.20 -3.34
CA ALA A 151 -18.23 -16.82 -4.47
C ALA A 151 -17.27 -17.32 -5.56
N ASP A 152 -16.30 -16.50 -5.95
CA ASP A 152 -15.26 -16.84 -6.91
C ASP A 152 -14.39 -18.03 -6.44
N TYR A 153 -14.05 -18.07 -5.14
CA TYR A 153 -13.32 -19.18 -4.53
C TYR A 153 -14.11 -20.49 -4.65
N ARG A 154 -15.40 -20.48 -4.29
CA ARG A 154 -16.28 -21.65 -4.38
C ARG A 154 -16.45 -22.14 -5.81
N ALA A 155 -16.55 -21.24 -6.77
CA ALA A 155 -16.69 -21.61 -8.18
C ALA A 155 -15.46 -22.35 -8.73
N ARG A 156 -14.26 -21.97 -8.26
CA ARG A 156 -12.98 -22.59 -8.68
C ARG A 156 -12.62 -23.89 -7.95
N ASN A 157 -13.26 -24.18 -6.83
CA ASN A 157 -12.94 -25.31 -5.96
C ASN A 157 -14.13 -26.29 -5.80
N LYS A 158 -14.99 -26.37 -6.83
CA LYS A 158 -16.08 -27.36 -6.94
C LYS A 158 -15.54 -28.73 -7.29
#